data_37924e5ac9b6dae551ffc282b022fe54
#
_entry.id   37924e5ac9b6dae551ffc282b022fe54
#
_cell.length_a   1.000
_cell.length_b   1.000
_cell.length_c   1.000
_cell.angle_alpha   90.00
_cell.angle_beta   90.00
_cell.angle_gamma   90.00
#
_symmetry.space_group_name_H-M   'P 1'
#
loop_
_entity.id
_entity.type
_entity.pdbx_description
1 polymer ?
#
loop_
_entity_poly.entity_id
_entity_poly.type
_entity_poly.pdbx_seq_one_letter_code
_entity_poly.pdbx_strand_id
1 'polypeptide(L)'
;MKIRNSAKAIIIQDSKILLTKNIDSEGYFYLFPGGGQEHGEVLTETVKRECNEEIGENVKVKNLLHIREYIGKNHEHAHFDGDVHQIEYYFVCQLLEEQVSTFMPTNPDSHQVGIEWLLVSRLLDYRIYPKGIRNLIQSFAEDKSEVVYLGDIN
;
A
#
# COMPACT_ATOMS: atom_id res chain seq x y z
N MET A 1 -3.71 -23.00 7.67
CA MET A 1 -3.19 -21.65 7.37
C MET A 1 -3.13 -21.47 5.87
N LYS A 2 -3.45 -20.30 5.39
CA LYS A 2 -3.53 -20.03 3.97
C LYS A 2 -2.62 -18.87 3.59
N ILE A 3 -2.02 -18.95 2.40
CA ILE A 3 -1.33 -17.82 1.80
C ILE A 3 -2.41 -16.91 1.22
N ARG A 4 -2.35 -15.64 1.58
CA ARG A 4 -3.33 -14.64 1.15
C ARG A 4 -2.70 -13.70 0.11
N ASN A 5 -3.42 -13.45 -0.96
CA ASN A 5 -3.04 -12.43 -1.94
C ASN A 5 -3.67 -11.08 -1.57
N SER A 6 -2.92 -10.02 -1.81
CA SER A 6 -3.36 -8.66 -1.58
C SER A 6 -2.85 -7.77 -2.71
N ALA A 7 -3.63 -6.77 -3.08
CA ALA A 7 -3.23 -5.80 -4.11
C ALA A 7 -3.18 -4.40 -3.50
N LYS A 8 -2.09 -3.67 -3.77
CA LYS A 8 -1.80 -2.37 -3.21
C LYS A 8 -1.59 -1.33 -4.32
N ALA A 9 -1.96 -0.10 -4.04
CA ALA A 9 -1.83 1.01 -4.98
C ALA A 9 -0.66 1.92 -4.63
N ILE A 10 0.13 2.26 -5.65
CA ILE A 10 1.14 3.31 -5.58
C ILE A 10 0.61 4.49 -6.38
N ILE A 11 0.18 5.53 -5.68
CA ILE A 11 -0.44 6.72 -6.27
C ILE A 11 0.47 7.92 -5.99
N ILE A 12 1.18 8.36 -7.01
CA ILE A 12 2.11 9.49 -6.90
C ILE A 12 1.61 10.64 -7.77
N GLN A 13 1.52 11.83 -7.18
CA GLN A 13 1.08 13.05 -7.84
C GLN A 13 1.84 14.23 -7.22
N ASP A 14 2.41 15.09 -8.06
CA ASP A 14 3.14 16.28 -7.61
C ASP A 14 4.24 15.97 -6.56
N SER A 15 5.04 14.93 -6.81
CA SER A 15 6.12 14.46 -5.93
C SER A 15 5.66 13.96 -4.56
N LYS A 16 4.37 13.67 -4.40
CA LYS A 16 3.77 13.13 -3.19
C LYS A 16 3.12 11.79 -3.46
N ILE A 17 3.13 10.92 -2.46
CA ILE A 17 2.43 9.65 -2.50
C ILE A 17 1.22 9.67 -1.57
N LEU A 18 0.13 9.06 -2.00
CA LEU A 18 -1.10 8.96 -1.23
C LEU A 18 -1.09 7.69 -0.37
N LEU A 19 -1.19 7.85 0.93
CA LEU A 19 -1.19 6.74 1.88
C LEU A 19 -2.36 6.85 2.85
N THR A 20 -2.81 5.72 3.38
CA THR A 20 -3.73 5.71 4.52
C THR A 20 -2.94 5.97 5.79
N LYS A 21 -3.50 6.81 6.66
CA LYS A 21 -2.94 7.10 7.98
C LYS A 21 -3.65 6.24 9.01
N ASN A 22 -2.88 5.57 9.81
CA ASN A 22 -3.38 4.62 10.81
C ASN A 22 -2.79 4.95 12.17
N ILE A 23 -3.36 4.40 13.23
CA ILE A 23 -2.86 4.59 14.58
C ILE A 23 -2.85 3.28 15.35
N ASP A 24 -1.80 3.07 16.13
CA ASP A 24 -1.69 1.98 17.09
C ASP A 24 -1.06 2.49 18.39
N SER A 25 -0.66 1.59 19.29
CA SER A 25 -0.06 1.95 20.58
C SER A 25 1.27 2.70 20.46
N GLU A 26 1.96 2.58 19.34
CA GLU A 26 3.24 3.26 19.08
C GLU A 26 3.07 4.59 18.33
N GLY A 27 1.84 4.95 17.96
CA GLY A 27 1.52 6.19 17.27
C GLY A 27 1.07 5.98 15.84
N TYR A 28 1.27 6.98 15.00
CA TYR A 28 0.85 6.92 13.61
C TYR A 28 1.76 6.03 12.77
N PHE A 29 1.14 5.33 11.84
CA PHE A 29 1.83 4.60 10.77
C PHE A 29 1.01 4.72 9.48
N TYR A 30 1.67 4.46 8.35
CA TYR A 30 1.08 4.64 7.05
C TYR A 30 1.15 3.36 6.24
N LEU A 31 0.10 3.11 5.48
CA LEU A 31 -0.02 1.95 4.61
C LEU A 31 -0.41 2.39 3.19
N PHE A 32 -0.05 1.56 2.22
CA PHE A 32 -0.51 1.74 0.85
C PHE A 32 -1.99 1.35 0.76
N PRO A 33 -2.83 2.14 0.06
CA PRO A 33 -4.22 1.74 -0.14
C PRO A 33 -4.28 0.37 -0.83
N GLY A 34 -5.13 -0.50 -0.33
CA GLY A 34 -5.26 -1.85 -0.88
C GLY A 34 -5.60 -2.87 0.18
N GLY A 35 -5.80 -4.10 -0.25
CA GLY A 35 -6.16 -5.20 0.65
C GLY A 35 -6.34 -6.52 -0.06
N GLY A 36 -7.00 -7.45 0.61
CA GLY A 36 -7.10 -8.83 0.19
C GLY A 36 -7.93 -9.05 -1.07
N GLN A 37 -7.42 -9.91 -1.93
CA GLN A 37 -8.15 -10.40 -3.09
C GLN A 37 -9.34 -11.25 -2.65
N GLU A 38 -10.49 -10.99 -3.21
CA GLU A 38 -11.67 -11.85 -3.02
C GLU A 38 -11.72 -12.93 -4.11
N HIS A 39 -12.35 -14.05 -3.78
CA HIS A 39 -12.50 -15.13 -4.74
C HIS A 39 -13.30 -14.64 -5.97
N GLY A 40 -12.75 -14.89 -7.14
CA GLY A 40 -13.40 -14.53 -8.41
C GLY A 40 -13.02 -13.16 -8.96
N GLU A 41 -12.31 -12.32 -8.21
CA GLU A 41 -11.81 -11.06 -8.77
C GLU A 41 -10.35 -11.18 -9.21
N VAL A 42 -9.97 -10.46 -10.26
CA VAL A 42 -8.58 -10.32 -10.65
C VAL A 42 -7.92 -9.21 -9.82
N LEU A 43 -6.59 -9.24 -9.70
CA LEU A 43 -5.88 -8.30 -8.83
C LEU A 43 -6.11 -6.82 -9.16
N THR A 44 -6.32 -6.48 -10.43
CA THR A 44 -6.64 -5.10 -10.82
C THR A 44 -8.04 -4.66 -10.32
N GLU A 45 -8.98 -5.59 -10.24
CA GLU A 45 -10.29 -5.33 -9.62
C GLU A 45 -10.16 -5.17 -8.11
N THR A 46 -9.31 -5.98 -7.49
CA THR A 46 -9.04 -5.89 -6.05
C THR A 46 -8.54 -4.50 -5.67
N VAL A 47 -7.53 -4.01 -6.37
CA VAL A 47 -6.95 -2.69 -6.04
C VAL A 47 -7.94 -1.56 -6.29
N LYS A 48 -8.78 -1.65 -7.31
CA LYS A 48 -9.85 -0.65 -7.57
C LYS A 48 -10.88 -0.64 -6.45
N ARG A 49 -11.36 -1.81 -6.04
CA ARG A 49 -12.34 -1.94 -4.96
C ARG A 49 -11.78 -1.40 -3.64
N GLU A 50 -10.57 -1.81 -3.30
CA GLU A 50 -9.92 -1.39 -2.07
C GLU A 50 -9.64 0.13 -2.04
N CYS A 51 -9.23 0.72 -3.15
CA CYS A 51 -9.07 2.18 -3.24
C CYS A 51 -10.40 2.89 -2.98
N ASN A 52 -11.49 2.39 -3.53
CA ASN A 52 -12.81 2.97 -3.26
C ASN A 52 -13.17 2.86 -1.78
N GLU A 53 -12.91 1.71 -1.15
CA GLU A 53 -13.21 1.47 0.26
C GLU A 53 -12.38 2.36 1.19
N GLU A 54 -11.08 2.49 0.93
CA GLU A 54 -10.14 3.14 1.86
C GLU A 54 -9.92 4.62 1.59
N ILE A 55 -10.02 5.07 0.35
CA ILE A 55 -9.82 6.49 0.00
C ILE A 55 -11.02 7.14 -0.68
N GLY A 56 -12.04 6.34 -1.04
CA GLY A 56 -13.27 6.85 -1.63
C GLY A 56 -13.12 7.33 -3.08
N GLU A 57 -12.09 6.88 -3.79
CA GLU A 57 -11.78 7.32 -5.14
C GLU A 57 -11.60 6.17 -6.11
N ASN A 58 -11.98 6.41 -7.36
CA ASN A 58 -11.72 5.49 -8.46
C ASN A 58 -10.32 5.74 -9.01
N VAL A 59 -9.64 4.66 -9.36
CA VAL A 59 -8.28 4.72 -9.90
C VAL A 59 -8.19 4.01 -11.25
N LYS A 60 -7.27 4.48 -12.09
CA LYS A 60 -6.79 3.78 -13.26
C LYS A 60 -5.58 2.95 -12.84
N VAL A 61 -5.65 1.64 -13.03
CA VAL A 61 -4.55 0.74 -12.72
C VAL A 61 -3.60 0.68 -13.90
N LYS A 62 -2.31 0.88 -13.63
CA LYS A 62 -1.25 0.82 -14.62
C LYS A 62 -0.37 -0.41 -14.38
N ASN A 63 0.93 -0.28 -14.48
CA ASN A 63 1.86 -1.40 -14.41
C ASN A 63 1.98 -1.97 -13.01
N LEU A 64 2.18 -3.29 -12.93
CA LEU A 64 2.68 -3.94 -11.72
C LEU A 64 4.12 -3.48 -11.49
N LEU A 65 4.40 -2.95 -10.30
CA LEU A 65 5.71 -2.45 -9.96
C LEU A 65 6.51 -3.44 -9.13
N HIS A 66 5.92 -3.93 -8.04
CA HIS A 66 6.59 -4.83 -7.11
C HIS A 66 5.68 -5.95 -6.64
N ILE A 67 6.32 -7.06 -6.27
CA ILE A 67 5.69 -8.18 -5.56
C ILE A 67 6.54 -8.41 -4.30
N ARG A 68 5.92 -8.32 -3.12
CA ARG A 68 6.59 -8.72 -1.89
C ARG A 68 5.85 -9.88 -1.23
N GLU A 69 6.57 -10.63 -0.43
CA GLU A 69 5.96 -11.53 0.53
C GLU A 69 6.12 -10.96 1.93
N TYR A 70 5.19 -11.31 2.80
CA TYR A 70 5.27 -11.05 4.22
C TYR A 70 5.01 -12.35 4.97
N ILE A 71 6.07 -12.89 5.56
CA ILE A 71 5.99 -14.08 6.39
C ILE A 71 6.17 -13.61 7.84
N GLY A 72 5.07 -13.41 8.54
CA GLY A 72 5.03 -12.69 9.81
C GLY A 72 5.97 -13.21 10.87
N LYS A 73 6.19 -14.54 10.92
CA LYS A 73 7.12 -15.14 11.89
C LYS A 73 8.58 -14.69 11.75
N ASN A 74 8.96 -14.12 10.60
CA ASN A 74 10.32 -13.71 10.31
C ASN A 74 10.58 -12.24 10.64
N HIS A 75 9.57 -11.50 11.10
CA HIS A 75 9.65 -10.05 11.27
C HIS A 75 9.30 -9.61 12.70
N GLU A 76 9.37 -8.32 12.93
CA GLU A 76 9.28 -7.68 14.24
C GLU A 76 7.97 -7.91 14.99
N HIS A 77 6.88 -8.18 14.26
CA HIS A 77 5.56 -8.41 14.83
C HIS A 77 5.18 -9.90 14.94
N ALA A 78 6.17 -10.79 14.93
CA ALA A 78 5.96 -12.23 14.97
C ALA A 78 5.08 -12.72 16.13
N HIS A 79 5.01 -11.98 17.22
CA HIS A 79 4.20 -12.35 18.39
C HIS A 79 2.69 -12.29 18.13
N PHE A 80 2.23 -11.48 17.15
CA PHE A 80 0.82 -11.48 16.75
C PHE A 80 0.61 -11.85 15.27
N ASP A 81 1.62 -11.67 14.43
CA ASP A 81 1.55 -11.98 12.99
C ASP A 81 2.21 -13.30 12.61
N GLY A 82 2.59 -14.13 13.60
CA GLY A 82 3.37 -15.34 13.35
C GLY A 82 2.76 -16.32 12.34
N ASP A 83 1.44 -16.34 12.23
CA ASP A 83 0.71 -17.21 11.31
C ASP A 83 0.39 -16.56 9.96
N VAL A 84 0.77 -15.29 9.76
CA VAL A 84 0.47 -14.56 8.53
C VAL A 84 1.48 -14.91 7.44
N HIS A 85 0.97 -15.30 6.28
CA HIS A 85 1.75 -15.38 5.05
C HIS A 85 0.97 -14.69 3.94
N GLN A 86 1.47 -13.57 3.46
CA GLN A 86 0.78 -12.73 2.49
C GLN A 86 1.68 -12.43 1.31
N ILE A 87 1.11 -12.44 0.11
CA ILE A 87 1.76 -11.97 -1.11
C ILE A 87 1.07 -10.68 -1.51
N GLU A 88 1.83 -9.60 -1.62
CA GLU A 88 1.31 -8.28 -2.00
C GLU A 88 1.82 -7.86 -3.36
N TYR A 89 0.90 -7.42 -4.20
CA TYR A 89 1.13 -6.96 -5.56
C TYR A 89 0.91 -5.45 -5.60
N TYR A 90 1.98 -4.70 -5.88
CA TYR A 90 1.97 -3.24 -5.89
C TYR A 90 1.81 -2.74 -7.32
N PHE A 91 0.67 -2.11 -7.60
CA PHE A 91 0.37 -1.53 -8.90
C PHE A 91 0.52 -0.02 -8.86
N VAL A 92 1.12 0.54 -9.89
CA VAL A 92 1.07 1.98 -10.12
C VAL A 92 -0.36 2.33 -10.50
N CYS A 93 -0.94 3.28 -9.80
CA CYS A 93 -2.31 3.73 -10.03
C CYS A 93 -2.36 5.25 -10.17
N GLN A 94 -3.38 5.72 -10.86
CA GLN A 94 -3.65 7.14 -11.06
C GLN A 94 -5.08 7.43 -10.66
N LEU A 95 -5.29 8.49 -9.88
CA LEU A 95 -6.64 8.97 -9.57
C LEU A 95 -7.32 9.41 -10.87
N LEU A 96 -8.59 9.04 -11.05
CA LEU A 96 -9.36 9.50 -12.21
C LEU A 96 -9.66 11.00 -12.13
N GLU A 97 -9.83 11.54 -10.91
CA GLU A 97 -9.93 12.96 -10.66
C GLU A 97 -8.60 13.48 -10.12
N GLU A 98 -7.94 14.39 -10.87
CA GLU A 98 -6.60 14.86 -10.54
C GLU A 98 -6.56 15.79 -9.32
N GLN A 99 -7.67 16.48 -8.99
CA GLN A 99 -7.71 17.46 -7.92
C GLN A 99 -8.79 17.08 -6.90
N VAL A 100 -8.46 16.10 -6.07
CA VAL A 100 -9.32 15.71 -4.96
C VAL A 100 -8.95 16.54 -3.73
N SER A 101 -9.89 17.34 -3.24
CA SER A 101 -9.68 18.18 -2.05
C SER A 101 -10.02 17.43 -0.76
N THR A 102 -10.93 16.46 -0.82
CA THR A 102 -11.39 15.70 0.35
C THR A 102 -11.60 14.25 -0.06
N PHE A 103 -10.98 13.34 0.67
CA PHE A 103 -11.19 11.91 0.51
C PHE A 103 -12.28 11.43 1.44
N MET A 104 -13.20 10.58 0.92
CA MET A 104 -14.33 10.06 1.67
C MET A 104 -14.35 8.53 1.60
N PRO A 105 -13.60 7.84 2.45
CA PRO A 105 -13.59 6.38 2.48
C PRO A 105 -15.00 5.81 2.66
N THR A 106 -15.31 4.76 1.91
CA THR A 106 -16.62 4.09 2.03
C THR A 106 -16.59 2.96 3.07
N ASN A 107 -15.42 2.35 3.26
CA ASN A 107 -15.24 1.27 4.23
C ASN A 107 -13.78 1.21 4.69
N PRO A 108 -13.33 2.18 5.51
CA PRO A 108 -11.94 2.22 5.96
C PRO A 108 -11.61 1.07 6.93
N ASP A 109 -10.34 0.68 6.99
CA ASP A 109 -9.86 -0.29 7.96
C ASP A 109 -10.02 0.22 9.39
N SER A 110 -10.09 -0.72 10.35
CA SER A 110 -10.35 -0.41 11.77
C SER A 110 -9.33 0.53 12.42
N HIS A 111 -8.07 0.50 11.96
CA HIS A 111 -7.01 1.36 12.48
C HIS A 111 -6.84 2.66 11.68
N GLN A 112 -7.53 2.79 10.56
CA GLN A 112 -7.40 3.94 9.67
C GLN A 112 -8.08 5.17 10.29
N VAL A 113 -7.30 6.25 10.42
CA VAL A 113 -7.78 7.52 11.00
C VAL A 113 -7.69 8.68 10.00
N GLY A 114 -7.12 8.46 8.83
CA GLY A 114 -7.01 9.50 7.83
C GLY A 114 -6.36 9.03 6.53
N ILE A 115 -6.17 9.97 5.65
CA ILE A 115 -5.52 9.80 4.34
C ILE A 115 -4.61 11.01 4.15
N GLU A 116 -3.35 10.77 3.77
CA GLU A 116 -2.39 11.85 3.61
C GLU A 116 -1.54 11.69 2.36
N TRP A 117 -1.21 12.83 1.77
CA TRP A 117 -0.16 12.96 0.78
C TRP A 117 1.17 13.20 1.50
N LEU A 118 2.15 12.32 1.30
CA LEU A 118 3.49 12.48 1.87
C LEU A 118 4.50 12.75 0.74
N LEU A 119 5.45 13.66 1.00
CA LEU A 119 6.53 13.90 0.05
C LEU A 119 7.34 12.62 -0.14
N VAL A 120 7.52 12.19 -1.39
CA VAL A 120 8.33 11.01 -1.71
C VAL A 120 9.76 11.17 -1.20
N SER A 121 10.32 12.36 -1.28
CA SER A 121 11.66 12.65 -0.77
C SER A 121 11.82 12.47 0.74
N ARG A 122 10.72 12.44 1.49
CA ARG A 122 10.71 12.36 2.96
C ARG A 122 10.19 11.02 3.50
N LEU A 123 10.02 10.01 2.65
CA LEU A 123 9.41 8.73 3.08
C LEU A 123 10.20 8.04 4.19
N LEU A 124 11.51 8.21 4.26
CA LEU A 124 12.32 7.59 5.30
C LEU A 124 12.08 8.20 6.69
N ASP A 125 11.44 9.37 6.77
CA ASP A 125 11.11 10.02 8.04
C ASP A 125 9.82 9.48 8.66
N TYR A 126 9.07 8.64 7.93
CA TYR A 126 7.77 8.15 8.35
C TYR A 126 7.78 6.65 8.62
N ARG A 127 6.96 6.25 9.57
CA ARG A 127 6.70 4.85 9.87
C ARG A 127 5.72 4.31 8.83
N ILE A 128 6.26 3.73 7.76
CA ILE A 128 5.50 3.17 6.64
C ILE A 128 5.80 1.68 6.56
N TYR A 129 4.79 0.87 6.36
CA TYR A 129 4.96 -0.57 6.14
C TYR A 129 4.60 -0.97 4.71
N PRO A 130 5.39 -1.84 4.07
CA PRO A 130 6.68 -2.34 4.52
C PRO A 130 7.76 -1.26 4.50
N LYS A 131 8.60 -1.24 5.53
CA LYS A 131 9.69 -0.25 5.61
C LYS A 131 10.67 -0.35 4.44
N GLY A 132 10.93 -1.57 4.00
CA GLY A 132 11.88 -1.85 2.92
C GLY A 132 11.45 -1.32 1.55
N ILE A 133 10.18 -0.97 1.35
CA ILE A 133 9.70 -0.44 0.07
C ILE A 133 9.95 1.06 -0.09
N ARG A 134 10.23 1.79 0.99
CA ARG A 134 10.37 3.25 0.96
C ARG A 134 11.47 3.72 0.00
N ASN A 135 12.65 3.09 0.06
CA ASN A 135 13.75 3.38 -0.85
C ASN A 135 13.39 3.06 -2.31
N LEU A 136 12.65 1.97 -2.52
CA LEU A 136 12.26 1.53 -3.85
C LEU A 136 11.25 2.50 -4.49
N ILE A 137 10.34 3.06 -3.69
CA ILE A 137 9.42 4.09 -4.16
C ILE A 137 10.18 5.36 -4.56
N GLN A 138 11.18 5.76 -3.78
CA GLN A 138 12.02 6.90 -4.13
C GLN A 138 12.78 6.67 -5.44
N SER A 139 13.33 5.46 -5.62
CA SER A 139 13.99 5.09 -6.88
C SER A 139 13.02 5.08 -8.06
N PHE A 140 11.82 4.56 -7.87
CA PHE A 140 10.78 4.58 -8.90
C PHE A 140 10.42 6.02 -9.31
N ALA A 141 10.26 6.92 -8.36
CA ALA A 141 9.95 8.32 -8.63
C ALA A 141 11.07 9.03 -9.42
N GLU A 142 12.31 8.52 -9.36
CA GLU A 142 13.46 8.99 -10.14
C GLU A 142 13.71 8.17 -11.41
N ASP A 143 12.76 7.34 -11.84
CA ASP A 143 12.86 6.44 -13.00
C ASP A 143 14.03 5.44 -12.90
N LYS A 144 14.37 4.99 -11.68
CA LYS A 144 15.51 4.09 -11.43
C LYS A 144 15.15 2.71 -10.92
N SER A 145 13.86 2.42 -10.70
CA SER A 145 13.44 1.15 -10.12
C SER A 145 13.37 0.04 -11.15
N GLU A 146 13.89 -1.15 -10.82
CA GLU A 146 13.96 -2.28 -11.74
C GLU A 146 13.59 -3.63 -11.12
N VAL A 147 13.61 -3.76 -9.80
CA VAL A 147 13.35 -5.03 -9.12
C VAL A 147 11.86 -5.24 -8.92
N VAL A 148 11.32 -6.32 -9.48
CA VAL A 148 9.90 -6.66 -9.32
C VAL A 148 9.67 -7.46 -8.06
N TYR A 149 10.31 -8.62 -7.94
CA TYR A 149 10.12 -9.51 -6.78
C TYR A 149 11.07 -9.12 -5.65
N LEU A 150 10.50 -8.77 -4.50
CA LEU A 150 11.26 -8.27 -3.36
C LEU A 150 11.53 -9.34 -2.29
N GLY A 151 10.86 -10.50 -2.39
CA GLY A 151 10.96 -11.53 -1.37
C GLY A 151 10.23 -11.16 -0.08
N ASP A 152 10.64 -11.80 1.01
CA ASP A 152 10.04 -11.61 2.35
C ASP A 152 10.67 -10.40 3.02
N ILE A 153 10.00 -9.26 2.95
CA ILE A 153 10.45 -7.98 3.54
C ILE A 153 9.36 -7.31 4.37
N ASN A 154 9.79 -6.48 5.31
CA ASN A 154 8.89 -5.59 6.07
C ASN A 154 9.51 -4.22 6.36
#